data_b8652f94c44ebbd58780bdb15dbdac4d
#
_entry.id   b8652f94c44ebbd58780bdb15dbdac4d
#
_cell.length_a   1.000
_cell.length_b   1.000
_cell.length_c   1.000
_cell.angle_alpha   90.00
_cell.angle_beta   90.00
_cell.angle_gamma   90.00
#
_symmetry.space_group_name_H-M   'P 1'
#
loop_
_entity.id
_entity.type
_entity.pdbx_description
1 polymer ?
#
loop_
_entity_poly.entity_id
_entity_poly.type
_entity_poly.pdbx_seq_one_letter_code
_entity_poly.pdbx_strand_id
1 'polypeptide(L)'
;PIITHSELSKQEQYARVKVYEALQKSNDIFSKKQSGYAFNTLIAASMEAFNALNEQENPQVWTEGYFILLHILEPIVPHICWELSNNLFARANFAPISVDSAALQKQSVCYAVTINGKKRAEIELALGLSNDEILAKAKKSVAKWLENVSVVKEIVVPNKLVNLVVK
;
A
#
# COMPACT_ATOMS: atom_id res chain seq x y z
N PRO A 1 -7.94 -19.41 -7.99
CA PRO A 1 -8.61 -18.34 -8.73
C PRO A 1 -7.69 -17.14 -8.83
N ILE A 2 -7.59 -16.54 -10.02
CA ILE A 2 -6.78 -15.34 -10.22
C ILE A 2 -7.62 -14.17 -9.71
N ILE A 3 -7.13 -13.46 -8.70
CA ILE A 3 -7.79 -12.27 -8.16
C ILE A 3 -7.47 -11.08 -9.05
N THR A 4 -8.50 -10.43 -9.57
CA THR A 4 -8.33 -9.18 -10.33
C THR A 4 -8.26 -8.00 -9.37
N HIS A 5 -7.07 -7.42 -9.18
CA HIS A 5 -6.83 -6.36 -8.19
C HIS A 5 -7.76 -5.14 -8.33
N SER A 6 -8.07 -4.75 -9.56
CA SER A 6 -8.93 -3.58 -9.85
C SER A 6 -10.41 -3.76 -9.47
N GLU A 7 -10.87 -5.00 -9.28
CA GLU A 7 -12.26 -5.32 -8.90
C GLU A 7 -12.47 -5.36 -7.39
N LEU A 8 -11.39 -5.30 -6.62
CA LEU A 8 -11.41 -5.34 -5.17
C LEU A 8 -11.82 -4.00 -4.56
N SER A 9 -12.42 -4.04 -3.39
CA SER A 9 -12.65 -2.84 -2.55
C SER A 9 -11.33 -2.21 -2.11
N LYS A 10 -11.37 -0.96 -1.66
CA LYS A 10 -10.15 -0.26 -1.18
C LYS A 10 -9.45 -0.97 -0.03
N GLN A 11 -10.19 -1.57 0.90
CA GLN A 11 -9.62 -2.31 2.02
C GLN A 11 -8.97 -3.61 1.56
N GLU A 12 -9.61 -4.34 0.65
CA GLU A 12 -9.06 -5.55 0.05
C GLU A 12 -7.81 -5.27 -0.78
N GLN A 13 -7.83 -4.19 -1.57
CA GLN A 13 -6.65 -3.72 -2.31
C GLN A 13 -5.50 -3.37 -1.36
N TYR A 14 -5.79 -2.64 -0.28
CA TYR A 14 -4.80 -2.26 0.73
C TYR A 14 -4.17 -3.48 1.40
N ALA A 15 -4.99 -4.46 1.81
CA ALA A 15 -4.50 -5.70 2.39
C ALA A 15 -3.58 -6.45 1.43
N ARG A 16 -3.99 -6.56 0.17
CA ARG A 16 -3.20 -7.21 -0.88
C ARG A 16 -1.89 -6.49 -1.16
N VAL A 17 -1.90 -5.15 -1.21
CA VAL A 17 -0.67 -4.33 -1.32
C VAL A 17 0.30 -4.65 -0.18
N LYS A 18 -0.17 -4.66 1.08
CA LYS A 18 0.67 -4.95 2.24
C LYS A 18 1.29 -6.34 2.21
N VAL A 19 0.56 -7.33 1.76
CA VAL A 19 1.06 -8.70 1.60
C VAL A 19 2.18 -8.76 0.54
N TYR A 20 1.98 -8.14 -0.62
CA TYR A 20 2.99 -8.14 -1.68
C TYR A 20 4.20 -7.24 -1.40
N GLU A 21 4.03 -6.15 -0.64
CA GLU A 21 5.14 -5.36 -0.10
C GLU A 21 6.01 -6.20 0.86
N ALA A 22 5.37 -7.00 1.73
CA ALA A 22 6.09 -7.92 2.62
C ALA A 22 6.82 -9.02 1.84
N LEU A 23 6.20 -9.59 0.80
CA LEU A 23 6.83 -10.58 -0.08
C LEU A 23 8.03 -9.99 -0.82
N GLN A 24 7.90 -8.78 -1.37
CA GLN A 24 9.01 -8.11 -2.05
C GLN A 24 10.18 -7.86 -1.08
N LYS A 25 9.88 -7.38 0.13
CA LYS A 25 10.88 -7.19 1.18
C LYS A 25 11.59 -8.49 1.55
N SER A 26 10.86 -9.61 1.67
CA SER A 26 11.41 -10.94 1.90
C SER A 26 12.39 -11.32 0.78
N ASN A 27 11.98 -11.19 -0.47
CA ASN A 27 12.81 -11.48 -1.63
C ASN A 27 14.09 -10.64 -1.65
N ASP A 28 14.01 -9.35 -1.30
CA ASP A 28 15.18 -8.45 -1.24
C ASP A 28 16.15 -8.84 -0.13
N ILE A 29 15.65 -9.22 1.05
CA ILE A 29 16.47 -9.67 2.18
C ILE A 29 17.21 -10.97 1.82
N PHE A 30 16.49 -11.96 1.30
CA PHE A 30 17.08 -13.28 1.00
C PHE A 30 17.90 -13.31 -0.30
N SER A 31 17.67 -12.38 -1.24
CA SER A 31 18.51 -12.24 -2.43
C SER A 31 19.84 -11.53 -2.20
N LYS A 32 20.18 -11.18 -0.95
CA LYS A 32 21.41 -10.46 -0.57
C LYS A 32 21.58 -9.09 -1.23
N LYS A 33 20.51 -8.48 -1.67
CA LYS A 33 20.52 -7.10 -2.20
C LYS A 33 20.77 -6.06 -1.09
N GLN A 34 20.57 -6.46 0.17
CA GLN A 34 20.84 -5.62 1.34
C GLN A 34 21.98 -6.21 2.17
N SER A 35 22.78 -5.36 2.79
CA SER A 35 23.80 -5.78 3.75
C SER A 35 23.14 -6.17 5.07
N GLY A 36 23.12 -7.46 5.36
CA GLY A 36 22.58 -8.05 6.59
C GLY A 36 21.10 -8.51 6.47
N TYR A 37 20.74 -9.42 7.38
CA TYR A 37 19.37 -9.96 7.46
C TYR A 37 18.53 -9.09 8.39
N ALA A 38 17.69 -8.24 7.82
CA ALA A 38 16.76 -7.37 8.57
C ALA A 38 15.47 -8.11 8.95
N PHE A 39 15.58 -9.21 9.72
CA PHE A 39 14.42 -10.02 10.12
C PHE A 39 13.38 -9.25 10.94
N ASN A 40 13.81 -8.32 11.80
CA ASN A 40 12.91 -7.44 12.55
C ASN A 40 12.02 -6.63 11.61
N THR A 41 12.58 -6.12 10.52
CA THR A 41 11.83 -5.35 9.50
C THR A 41 10.88 -6.25 8.71
N LEU A 42 11.29 -7.51 8.45
CA LEU A 42 10.43 -8.50 7.79
C LEU A 42 9.25 -8.90 8.66
N ILE A 43 9.50 -9.16 9.95
CA ILE A 43 8.44 -9.49 10.91
C ILE A 43 7.46 -8.31 11.03
N ALA A 44 7.94 -7.07 11.14
CA ALA A 44 7.08 -5.90 11.20
C ALA A 44 6.20 -5.78 9.95
N ALA A 45 6.76 -5.95 8.76
CA ALA A 45 5.99 -5.93 7.51
C ALA A 45 4.96 -7.07 7.44
N SER A 46 5.30 -8.25 7.94
CA SER A 46 4.37 -9.39 8.01
C SER A 46 3.22 -9.12 9.00
N MET A 47 3.48 -8.48 10.13
CA MET A 47 2.45 -8.07 11.10
C MET A 47 1.52 -7.00 10.50
N GLU A 48 2.07 -6.00 9.81
CA GLU A 48 1.26 -5.00 9.10
C GLU A 48 0.35 -5.65 8.05
N ALA A 49 0.88 -6.59 7.27
CA ALA A 49 0.12 -7.31 6.27
C ALA A 49 -0.98 -8.19 6.90
N PHE A 50 -0.68 -8.87 7.99
CA PHE A 50 -1.66 -9.67 8.72
C PHE A 50 -2.78 -8.81 9.32
N ASN A 51 -2.44 -7.67 9.91
CA ASN A 51 -3.45 -6.73 10.43
C ASN A 51 -4.35 -6.20 9.30
N ALA A 52 -3.77 -5.83 8.15
CA ALA A 52 -4.54 -5.38 7.00
C ALA A 52 -5.48 -6.49 6.44
N LEU A 53 -5.05 -7.75 6.47
CA LEU A 53 -5.91 -8.89 6.14
C LEU A 53 -7.09 -9.02 7.11
N ASN A 54 -6.89 -8.76 8.40
CA ASN A 54 -7.97 -8.80 9.40
C ASN A 54 -9.01 -7.68 9.27
N GLU A 55 -8.68 -6.59 8.58
CA GLU A 55 -9.56 -5.44 8.35
C GLU A 55 -10.51 -5.62 7.16
N GLN A 56 -10.41 -6.72 6.42
CA GLN A 56 -11.24 -7.03 5.28
C GLN A 56 -11.85 -8.44 5.40
N GLU A 57 -12.96 -8.72 4.69
CA GLU A 57 -13.74 -9.95 4.83
C GLU A 57 -13.70 -10.86 3.60
N ASN A 58 -12.98 -10.49 2.53
CA ASN A 58 -12.93 -11.27 1.30
C ASN A 58 -12.10 -12.55 1.50
N PRO A 59 -12.70 -13.76 1.41
CA PRO A 59 -12.02 -15.01 1.68
C PRO A 59 -10.93 -15.33 0.66
N GLN A 60 -11.02 -14.81 -0.57
CA GLN A 60 -10.00 -15.03 -1.60
C GLN A 60 -8.73 -14.23 -1.27
N VAL A 61 -8.88 -12.97 -0.87
CA VAL A 61 -7.79 -12.11 -0.43
C VAL A 61 -7.14 -12.68 0.84
N TRP A 62 -7.94 -13.19 1.78
CA TRP A 62 -7.46 -13.90 2.96
C TRP A 62 -6.62 -15.13 2.60
N THR A 63 -7.14 -15.98 1.73
CA THR A 63 -6.49 -17.23 1.32
C THR A 63 -5.15 -16.93 0.63
N GLU A 64 -5.13 -15.99 -0.33
CA GLU A 64 -3.91 -15.57 -1.01
C GLU A 64 -2.90 -14.96 -0.03
N GLY A 65 -3.36 -14.03 0.79
CA GLY A 65 -2.50 -13.31 1.73
C GLY A 65 -1.91 -14.24 2.79
N TYR A 66 -2.70 -15.12 3.37
CA TYR A 66 -2.24 -16.07 4.37
C TYR A 66 -1.24 -17.08 3.80
N PHE A 67 -1.50 -17.57 2.59
CA PHE A 67 -0.58 -18.44 1.87
C PHE A 67 0.80 -17.78 1.64
N ILE A 68 0.80 -16.51 1.25
CA ILE A 68 2.03 -15.74 1.03
C ILE A 68 2.74 -15.46 2.36
N LEU A 69 2.01 -15.10 3.43
CA LEU A 69 2.61 -14.87 4.75
C LEU A 69 3.29 -16.11 5.32
N LEU A 70 2.71 -17.30 5.17
CA LEU A 70 3.35 -18.56 5.57
C LEU A 70 4.64 -18.78 4.79
N HIS A 71 4.68 -18.44 3.50
CA HIS A 71 5.90 -18.52 2.70
C HIS A 71 6.98 -17.53 3.17
N ILE A 72 6.60 -16.30 3.51
CA ILE A 72 7.52 -15.27 4.00
C ILE A 72 8.15 -15.66 5.34
N LEU A 73 7.37 -16.27 6.23
CA LEU A 73 7.77 -16.61 7.60
C LEU A 73 8.44 -17.97 7.72
N GLU A 74 8.36 -18.82 6.70
CA GLU A 74 8.95 -20.15 6.71
C GLU A 74 10.44 -20.17 7.11
N PRO A 75 11.32 -19.30 6.61
CA PRO A 75 12.73 -19.30 7.01
C PRO A 75 12.98 -18.95 8.49
N ILE A 76 11.98 -18.39 9.17
CA ILE A 76 12.08 -17.94 10.57
C ILE A 76 11.42 -18.93 11.52
N VAL A 77 10.24 -19.44 11.16
CA VAL A 77 9.44 -20.38 11.97
C VAL A 77 8.98 -21.57 11.12
N PRO A 78 9.91 -22.41 10.64
CA PRO A 78 9.64 -23.43 9.61
C PRO A 78 8.59 -24.47 10.03
N HIS A 79 8.64 -24.96 11.26
CA HIS A 79 7.74 -26.02 11.72
C HIS A 79 6.28 -25.59 11.72
N ILE A 80 6.00 -24.40 12.26
CA ILE A 80 4.64 -23.82 12.28
C ILE A 80 4.15 -23.56 10.86
N CYS A 81 4.98 -22.94 10.03
CA CYS A 81 4.63 -22.61 8.65
C CYS A 81 4.38 -23.89 7.83
N TRP A 82 5.17 -24.93 8.02
CA TRP A 82 4.99 -26.22 7.36
C TRP A 82 3.66 -26.87 7.76
N GLU A 83 3.37 -26.96 9.06
CA GLU A 83 2.14 -27.56 9.57
C GLU A 83 0.90 -26.83 9.06
N LEU A 84 0.87 -25.51 9.17
CA LEU A 84 -0.24 -24.68 8.69
C LEU A 84 -0.40 -24.77 7.17
N SER A 85 0.69 -24.74 6.42
CA SER A 85 0.65 -24.87 4.96
C SER A 85 0.13 -26.22 4.51
N ASN A 86 0.54 -27.31 5.17
CA ASN A 86 0.07 -28.63 4.87
C ASN A 86 -1.43 -28.81 5.21
N ASN A 87 -1.85 -28.34 6.38
CA ASN A 87 -3.22 -28.50 6.85
C ASN A 87 -4.22 -27.63 6.07
N LEU A 88 -3.85 -26.40 5.72
CA LEU A 88 -4.77 -25.43 5.09
C LEU A 88 -4.72 -25.47 3.56
N PHE A 89 -3.56 -25.77 2.97
CA PHE A 89 -3.33 -25.65 1.53
C PHE A 89 -2.87 -26.96 0.88
N ALA A 90 -2.77 -28.06 1.63
CA ALA A 90 -2.17 -29.32 1.17
C ALA A 90 -0.80 -29.10 0.50
N ARG A 91 -0.02 -28.16 1.00
CA ARG A 91 1.25 -27.72 0.43
C ARG A 91 2.42 -28.42 1.11
N ALA A 92 3.12 -29.25 0.35
CA ALA A 92 4.28 -30.02 0.85
C ALA A 92 5.63 -29.28 0.69
N ASN A 93 5.67 -28.18 -0.07
CA ASN A 93 6.90 -27.42 -0.32
C ASN A 93 6.64 -25.91 -0.44
N PHE A 94 7.69 -25.12 -0.24
CA PHE A 94 7.67 -23.66 -0.36
C PHE A 94 8.34 -23.22 -1.67
N ALA A 95 7.74 -23.58 -2.81
CA ALA A 95 8.19 -23.07 -4.10
C ALA A 95 8.13 -21.54 -4.15
N PRO A 96 9.05 -20.88 -4.85
CA PRO A 96 9.07 -19.41 -4.96
C PRO A 96 7.74 -18.85 -5.45
N ILE A 97 7.28 -17.77 -4.81
CA ILE A 97 6.06 -17.05 -5.20
C ILE A 97 6.49 -15.78 -5.95
N SER A 98 5.90 -15.57 -7.13
CA SER A 98 6.11 -14.35 -7.89
C SER A 98 5.32 -13.18 -7.29
N VAL A 99 5.95 -12.00 -7.29
CA VAL A 99 5.29 -10.76 -6.88
C VAL A 99 4.31 -10.34 -7.97
N ASP A 100 3.05 -10.12 -7.60
CA ASP A 100 2.07 -9.52 -8.50
C ASP A 100 2.29 -8.01 -8.59
N SER A 101 2.81 -7.57 -9.75
CA SER A 101 3.07 -6.16 -10.02
C SER A 101 1.79 -5.31 -10.04
N ALA A 102 0.65 -5.90 -10.39
CA ALA A 102 -0.63 -5.19 -10.39
C ALA A 102 -1.07 -4.84 -8.95
N ALA A 103 -0.78 -5.72 -7.98
CA ALA A 103 -1.04 -5.44 -6.57
C ALA A 103 -0.18 -4.30 -6.01
N LEU A 104 1.03 -4.11 -6.52
CA LEU A 104 1.96 -3.06 -6.08
C LEU A 104 1.77 -1.73 -6.81
N GLN A 105 0.96 -1.68 -7.87
CA GLN A 105 0.65 -0.42 -8.54
C GLN A 105 -0.21 0.44 -7.62
N LYS A 106 0.34 1.56 -7.16
CA LYS A 106 -0.42 2.57 -6.43
C LYS A 106 -1.50 3.11 -7.36
N GLN A 107 -2.76 2.90 -7.03
CA GLN A 107 -3.89 3.46 -7.79
C GLN A 107 -4.23 4.89 -7.36
N SER A 108 -3.78 5.29 -6.18
CA SER A 108 -4.02 6.61 -5.62
C SER A 108 -2.80 7.16 -4.91
N VAL A 109 -2.72 8.47 -4.83
CA VAL A 109 -1.69 9.23 -4.10
C VAL A 109 -2.37 10.23 -3.18
N CYS A 110 -1.92 10.26 -1.93
CA CYS A 110 -2.32 11.29 -0.98
C CYS A 110 -1.54 12.57 -1.22
N TYR A 111 -2.27 13.65 -1.52
CA TYR A 111 -1.72 15.00 -1.63
C TYR A 111 -2.01 15.78 -0.35
N ALA A 112 -0.97 16.30 0.27
CA ALA A 112 -1.14 17.30 1.32
C ALA A 112 -1.52 18.65 0.68
N VAL A 113 -2.67 19.23 1.03
CA VAL A 113 -3.08 20.55 0.58
C VAL A 113 -2.64 21.56 1.64
N THR A 114 -1.77 22.49 1.22
CA THR A 114 -1.21 23.52 2.08
C THR A 114 -1.64 24.91 1.60
N ILE A 115 -1.86 25.82 2.54
CA ILE A 115 -2.09 27.24 2.28
C ILE A 115 -0.99 28.03 2.97
N ASN A 116 -0.24 28.82 2.21
CA ASN A 116 0.95 29.54 2.68
C ASN A 116 1.89 28.63 3.50
N GLY A 117 2.10 27.37 3.04
CA GLY A 117 2.97 26.39 3.67
C GLY A 117 2.38 25.64 4.89
N LYS A 118 1.17 26.01 5.36
CA LYS A 118 0.49 25.28 6.46
C LYS A 118 -0.45 24.24 5.90
N LYS A 119 -0.30 22.96 6.29
CA LYS A 119 -1.19 21.85 5.90
C LYS A 119 -2.61 22.13 6.41
N ARG A 120 -3.60 22.10 5.51
CA ARG A 120 -5.02 22.34 5.83
C ARG A 120 -5.91 21.16 5.54
N ALA A 121 -5.56 20.38 4.52
CA ALA A 121 -6.30 19.17 4.16
C ALA A 121 -5.36 18.10 3.60
N GLU A 122 -5.90 16.91 3.46
CA GLU A 122 -5.27 15.81 2.76
C GLU A 122 -6.31 15.21 1.81
N ILE A 123 -5.93 15.01 0.57
CA ILE A 123 -6.81 14.47 -0.46
C ILE A 123 -6.16 13.27 -1.13
N GLU A 124 -6.92 12.21 -1.30
CA GLU A 124 -6.51 11.05 -2.04
C GLU A 124 -6.99 11.18 -3.49
N LEU A 125 -6.07 11.14 -4.43
CA LEU A 125 -6.34 11.28 -5.85
C LEU A 125 -5.83 10.08 -6.64
N ALA A 126 -6.57 9.68 -7.68
CA ALA A 126 -6.12 8.66 -8.60
C ALA A 126 -4.85 9.09 -9.33
N LEU A 127 -3.98 8.14 -9.66
CA LEU A 127 -2.81 8.40 -10.49
C LEU A 127 -3.23 8.79 -11.91
N GLY A 128 -2.45 9.67 -12.53
CA GLY A 128 -2.66 10.09 -13.92
C GLY A 128 -3.61 11.27 -14.11
N LEU A 129 -4.07 11.91 -13.02
CA LEU A 129 -4.80 13.16 -13.12
C LEU A 129 -3.90 14.30 -13.60
N SER A 130 -4.47 15.20 -14.40
CA SER A 130 -3.79 16.43 -14.82
C SER A 130 -3.60 17.39 -13.64
N ASN A 131 -2.61 18.28 -13.75
CA ASN A 131 -2.38 19.27 -12.70
C ASN A 131 -3.61 20.15 -12.43
N ASP A 132 -4.40 20.43 -13.47
CA ASP A 132 -5.62 21.23 -13.35
C ASP A 132 -6.72 20.52 -12.56
N GLU A 133 -6.87 19.21 -12.77
CA GLU A 133 -7.81 18.37 -12.01
C GLU A 133 -7.39 18.21 -10.54
N ILE A 134 -6.09 18.07 -10.29
CA ILE A 134 -5.52 18.02 -8.94
C ILE A 134 -5.80 19.35 -8.23
N LEU A 135 -5.56 20.48 -8.88
CA LEU A 135 -5.82 21.82 -8.34
C LEU A 135 -7.31 22.06 -8.07
N ALA A 136 -8.19 21.64 -8.99
CA ALA A 136 -9.63 21.78 -8.81
C ALA A 136 -10.14 21.02 -7.58
N LYS A 137 -9.67 19.77 -7.39
CA LYS A 137 -10.03 18.96 -6.22
C LYS A 137 -9.39 19.49 -4.93
N ALA A 138 -8.15 19.98 -4.99
CA ALA A 138 -7.47 20.60 -3.86
C ALA A 138 -8.22 21.87 -3.39
N LYS A 139 -8.59 22.76 -4.30
CA LYS A 139 -9.38 23.96 -3.99
C LYS A 139 -10.73 23.63 -3.33
N LYS A 140 -11.43 22.61 -3.83
CA LYS A 140 -12.69 22.14 -3.21
C LYS A 140 -12.49 21.68 -1.77
N SER A 141 -11.40 20.98 -1.48
CA SER A 141 -11.14 20.46 -0.13
C SER A 141 -10.84 21.53 0.90
N VAL A 142 -10.34 22.69 0.45
CA VAL A 142 -9.99 23.83 1.30
C VAL A 142 -10.84 25.08 1.03
N ALA A 143 -12.03 24.92 0.44
CA ALA A 143 -12.91 26.02 0.06
C ALA A 143 -13.18 27.00 1.22
N LYS A 144 -13.43 26.48 2.44
CA LYS A 144 -13.62 27.28 3.67
C LYS A 144 -12.44 28.22 4.00
N TRP A 145 -11.24 27.91 3.52
CA TRP A 145 -10.03 28.70 3.77
C TRP A 145 -9.71 29.65 2.64
N LEU A 146 -10.45 29.54 1.53
CA LEU A 146 -10.32 30.40 0.35
C LEU A 146 -11.43 31.46 0.28
N GLU A 147 -12.42 31.40 1.18
CA GLU A 147 -13.44 32.45 1.32
C GLU A 147 -12.77 33.74 1.75
N ASN A 148 -12.90 34.78 0.97
CA ASN A 148 -12.35 36.14 1.20
C ASN A 148 -10.84 36.34 0.97
N VAL A 149 -10.15 35.40 0.29
CA VAL A 149 -8.73 35.54 -0.08
C VAL A 149 -8.53 35.27 -1.57
N SER A 150 -7.60 35.94 -2.19
CA SER A 150 -7.24 35.71 -3.59
C SER A 150 -6.03 34.77 -3.68
N VAL A 151 -6.15 33.74 -4.53
CA VAL A 151 -5.03 32.82 -4.81
C VAL A 151 -4.06 33.50 -5.76
N VAL A 152 -2.84 33.77 -5.28
CA VAL A 152 -1.79 34.49 -6.04
C VAL A 152 -0.91 33.47 -6.81
N LYS A 153 -0.64 32.31 -6.24
CA LYS A 153 0.21 31.29 -6.86
C LYS A 153 -0.23 29.89 -6.47
N GLU A 154 -0.18 28.99 -7.44
CA GLU A 154 -0.52 27.59 -7.28
C GLU A 154 0.70 26.74 -7.60
N ILE A 155 1.11 25.89 -6.68
CA ILE A 155 2.28 25.01 -6.84
C ILE A 155 1.84 23.58 -6.62
N VAL A 156 1.94 22.76 -7.66
CA VAL A 156 1.71 21.32 -7.57
C VAL A 156 3.05 20.61 -7.59
N VAL A 157 3.34 19.85 -6.53
CA VAL A 157 4.46 18.93 -6.51
C VAL A 157 3.88 17.53 -6.78
N PRO A 158 4.19 16.91 -7.91
CA PRO A 158 3.62 15.63 -8.30
C PRO A 158 3.80 14.57 -7.21
N ASN A 159 2.74 13.83 -6.93
CA ASN A 159 2.69 12.73 -5.96
C ASN A 159 3.03 13.13 -4.51
N LYS A 160 2.94 14.40 -4.14
CA LYS A 160 3.36 14.85 -2.81
C LYS A 160 2.44 15.90 -2.19
N LEU A 161 2.37 17.09 -2.75
CA LEU A 161 1.60 18.18 -2.16
C LEU A 161 1.11 19.20 -3.20
N VAL A 162 0.06 19.91 -2.80
CA VAL A 162 -0.44 21.12 -3.48
C VAL A 162 -0.30 22.28 -2.51
N ASN A 163 0.41 23.34 -2.91
CA ASN A 163 0.52 24.56 -2.11
C ASN A 163 -0.18 25.73 -2.80
N LEU A 164 -1.16 26.31 -2.12
CA LEU A 164 -1.89 27.49 -2.54
C LEU A 164 -1.33 28.70 -1.78
N VAL A 165 -0.77 29.65 -2.50
CA VAL A 165 -0.31 30.92 -1.92
C VAL A 165 -1.44 31.93 -2.07
N VAL A 166 -1.92 32.43 -0.95
CA VAL A 166 -3.03 33.39 -0.89
C VAL A 166 -2.58 34.72 -0.28
N LYS A 167 -3.25 35.78 -0.68
CA LYS A 167 -3.06 37.16 -0.16
C LYS A 167 -4.39 37.72 0.31
#